data_5c5c9041725115e101342bb09850f1be
#
_entry.id   5c5c9041725115e101342bb09850f1be
#
_cell.length_a   1.000
_cell.length_b   1.000
_cell.length_c   1.000
_cell.angle_alpha   90.00
_cell.angle_beta   90.00
_cell.angle_gamma   90.00
#
_symmetry.space_group_name_H-M   'P 1'
#
loop_
_entity.id
_entity.type
_entity.pdbx_description
1 polymer ?
#
loop_
_entity_poly.entity_id
_entity_poly.type
_entity_poly.pdbx_seq_one_letter_code
_entity_poly.pdbx_strand_id
1 'polypeptide(L)'
;MSKSNAFEYALQTHIFNNAAISGIGDATGLPASATAGNLYIALYTSDPGETGTATTNECTDGGYARVAVPRSSAGFTCTASSGNVANAAAITFGAFTTGATITHFGIVSSASGAGTL
;
A
#
# COMPACT_ATOMS: atom_id res chain seq x y z
N MET A 1 16.22 18.70 -5.92
CA MET A 1 15.16 18.89 -6.94
C MET A 1 13.98 18.02 -6.57
N SER A 2 12.80 18.57 -6.47
CA SER A 2 11.59 17.77 -6.25
C SER A 2 11.03 17.29 -7.60
N LYS A 3 10.26 16.20 -7.56
CA LYS A 3 9.49 15.72 -8.72
C LYS A 3 8.37 16.72 -9.03
N SER A 4 7.93 16.79 -10.29
CA SER A 4 6.71 17.54 -10.63
C SER A 4 5.47 16.84 -10.07
N ASN A 5 4.42 17.60 -9.75
CA ASN A 5 3.15 17.04 -9.30
C ASN A 5 2.59 16.00 -10.30
N ALA A 6 2.77 16.23 -11.61
CA ALA A 6 2.33 15.29 -12.63
C ALA A 6 3.06 13.93 -12.53
N PHE A 7 4.37 13.94 -12.27
CA PHE A 7 5.15 12.72 -12.13
C PHE A 7 4.83 12.00 -10.79
N GLU A 8 4.68 12.75 -9.73
CA GLU A 8 4.26 12.18 -8.43
C GLU A 8 2.89 11.50 -8.54
N TYR A 9 1.94 12.17 -9.17
CA TYR A 9 0.61 11.61 -9.42
C TYR A 9 0.67 10.36 -10.30
N ALA A 10 1.48 10.36 -11.35
CA ALA A 10 1.66 9.19 -12.21
C ALA A 10 2.21 7.98 -11.45
N LEU A 11 3.25 8.18 -10.60
CA LEU A 11 3.77 7.12 -9.75
C LEU A 11 2.74 6.59 -8.76
N GLN A 12 2.00 7.46 -8.10
CA GLN A 12 0.97 7.07 -7.14
C GLN A 12 -0.15 6.27 -7.80
N THR A 13 -0.66 6.75 -8.92
CA THR A 13 -1.72 6.03 -9.65
C THR A 13 -1.23 4.71 -10.23
N HIS A 14 0.04 4.61 -10.62
CA HIS A 14 0.64 3.35 -11.04
C HIS A 14 0.66 2.32 -9.90
N ILE A 15 1.10 2.74 -8.72
CA ILE A 15 1.23 1.86 -7.54
C ILE A 15 -0.15 1.54 -6.96
N PHE A 16 -0.97 2.56 -6.70
CA PHE A 16 -2.19 2.42 -5.90
C PHE A 16 -3.45 2.17 -6.74
N ASN A 17 -3.48 2.59 -8.00
CA ASN A 17 -4.65 2.47 -8.87
C ASN A 17 -4.38 1.65 -10.15
N ASN A 18 -3.23 0.99 -10.24
CA ASN A 18 -2.86 0.17 -11.40
C ASN A 18 -2.94 0.94 -12.74
N ALA A 19 -2.63 2.22 -12.76
CA ALA A 19 -2.61 3.03 -13.98
C ALA A 19 -1.26 2.88 -14.73
N ALA A 20 -1.28 2.90 -16.06
CA ALA A 20 -0.05 2.94 -16.85
C ALA A 20 0.64 4.32 -16.76
N ILE A 21 1.96 4.36 -16.87
CA ILE A 21 2.74 5.60 -17.04
C ILE A 21 3.36 5.57 -18.43
N SER A 22 2.89 6.43 -19.33
CA SER A 22 3.42 6.54 -20.70
C SER A 22 4.77 7.28 -20.75
N GLY A 23 5.56 6.99 -21.76
CA GLY A 23 6.78 7.75 -22.09
C GLY A 23 8.00 7.50 -21.21
N ILE A 24 7.99 6.47 -20.36
CA ILE A 24 9.19 6.02 -19.64
C ILE A 24 9.85 4.90 -20.43
N GLY A 25 11.07 5.15 -20.91
CA GLY A 25 11.81 4.21 -21.74
C GLY A 25 11.41 4.30 -23.21
N ASP A 26 10.22 3.86 -23.55
CA ASP A 26 9.66 3.94 -24.91
C ASP A 26 8.22 4.51 -24.88
N ALA A 27 7.54 4.51 -26.03
CA ALA A 27 6.19 5.04 -26.16
C ALA A 27 5.15 4.24 -25.30
N THR A 28 5.43 2.98 -25.01
CA THR A 28 4.56 2.13 -24.17
C THR A 28 4.68 2.50 -22.70
N GLY A 29 5.88 2.89 -22.25
CA GLY A 29 6.17 3.25 -20.87
C GLY A 29 6.04 2.07 -19.91
N LEU A 30 5.52 2.31 -18.71
CA LEU A 30 5.24 1.29 -17.70
C LEU A 30 3.77 0.90 -17.80
N PRO A 31 3.45 -0.30 -18.32
CA PRO A 31 2.06 -0.74 -18.47
C PRO A 31 1.42 -1.04 -17.09
N ALA A 32 0.11 -0.90 -17.02
CA ALA A 32 -0.65 -1.43 -15.91
C ALA A 32 -0.54 -2.96 -15.85
N SER A 33 -0.67 -3.54 -14.67
CA SER A 33 -0.78 -4.99 -14.54
C SER A 33 -2.09 -5.49 -15.17
N ALA A 34 -2.08 -6.64 -15.82
CA ALA A 34 -3.28 -7.25 -16.44
C ALA A 34 -4.39 -7.48 -15.40
N THR A 35 -4.02 -7.79 -14.16
CA THR A 35 -4.92 -7.82 -13.00
C THR A 35 -4.41 -6.82 -11.98
N ALA A 36 -5.27 -5.91 -11.54
CA ALA A 36 -4.87 -4.86 -10.59
C ALA A 36 -4.35 -5.42 -9.26
N GLY A 37 -4.98 -6.47 -8.75
CA GLY A 37 -4.64 -7.07 -7.47
C GLY A 37 -4.92 -6.14 -6.29
N ASN A 38 -4.31 -6.47 -5.16
CA ASN A 38 -4.45 -5.72 -3.91
C ASN A 38 -3.09 -5.29 -3.36
N LEU A 39 -3.08 -4.20 -2.62
CA LEU A 39 -2.13 -3.94 -1.56
C LEU A 39 -2.76 -4.35 -0.22
N TYR A 40 -1.95 -4.53 0.80
CA TYR A 40 -2.42 -5.00 2.10
C TYR A 40 -1.98 -4.03 3.19
N ILE A 41 -2.86 -3.74 4.12
CA ILE A 41 -2.52 -2.94 5.29
C ILE A 41 -2.12 -3.89 6.41
N ALA A 42 -0.93 -3.71 6.92
CA ALA A 42 -0.37 -4.46 8.04
C ALA A 42 -0.24 -3.57 9.28
N LEU A 43 -0.36 -4.16 10.47
CA LEU A 43 -0.24 -3.48 11.75
C LEU A 43 0.99 -3.98 12.49
N TYR A 44 1.70 -3.06 13.14
CA TYR A 44 2.95 -3.32 13.82
C TYR A 44 2.91 -2.88 15.28
N THR A 45 3.54 -3.66 16.14
CA THR A 45 3.67 -3.37 17.58
C THR A 45 4.86 -2.48 17.88
N SER A 46 5.81 -2.35 16.95
CA SER A 46 6.90 -1.40 16.96
C SER A 46 7.38 -1.12 15.53
N ASP A 47 8.22 -0.12 15.35
CA ASP A 47 8.78 0.25 14.05
C ASP A 47 9.51 -0.95 13.40
N PRO A 48 9.15 -1.39 12.18
CA PRO A 48 9.89 -2.43 11.46
C PRO A 48 11.28 -1.99 10.99
N GLY A 49 11.55 -0.68 10.94
CA GLY A 49 12.82 -0.10 10.52
C GLY A 49 13.08 -0.21 9.01
N GLU A 50 14.09 0.52 8.53
CA GLU A 50 14.47 0.58 7.11
C GLU A 50 14.95 -0.75 6.52
N THR A 51 15.45 -1.65 7.35
CA THR A 51 15.95 -2.98 6.94
C THR A 51 14.98 -4.11 7.24
N GLY A 52 13.82 -3.78 7.80
CA GLY A 52 12.79 -4.74 8.13
C GLY A 52 12.07 -5.30 6.91
N THR A 53 11.36 -6.39 7.13
CA THR A 53 10.43 -6.97 6.16
C THR A 53 8.99 -6.74 6.64
N ALA A 54 8.03 -7.09 5.81
CA ALA A 54 6.61 -6.96 6.18
C ALA A 54 6.19 -7.76 7.42
N THR A 55 7.01 -8.69 7.90
CA THR A 55 6.76 -9.48 9.13
C THR A 55 7.54 -8.98 10.34
N THR A 56 8.48 -8.03 10.15
CA THR A 56 9.28 -7.50 11.26
C THR A 56 8.40 -6.69 12.21
N ASN A 57 8.28 -7.13 13.46
CA ASN A 57 7.41 -6.52 14.49
C ASN A 57 5.92 -6.48 14.12
N GLU A 58 5.48 -7.30 13.17
CA GLU A 58 4.08 -7.39 12.80
C GLU A 58 3.25 -7.93 13.96
N CYS A 59 2.00 -7.47 14.08
CA CYS A 59 1.07 -7.96 15.07
C CYS A 59 0.83 -9.47 14.90
N THR A 60 0.91 -10.22 15.99
CA THR A 60 0.76 -11.68 16.02
C THR A 60 -0.50 -12.13 16.78
N ASP A 61 -1.41 -11.20 17.13
CA ASP A 61 -2.67 -11.57 17.79
C ASP A 61 -3.48 -12.54 16.91
N GLY A 62 -4.11 -13.52 17.52
CA GLY A 62 -4.83 -14.58 16.81
C GLY A 62 -6.05 -14.11 16.01
N GLY A 63 -6.58 -12.92 16.30
CA GLY A 63 -7.66 -12.29 15.53
C GLY A 63 -7.17 -11.36 14.43
N TYR A 64 -5.84 -11.14 14.34
CA TYR A 64 -5.24 -10.26 13.35
C TYR A 64 -5.04 -10.95 12.00
N ALA A 65 -5.33 -10.23 10.94
CA ALA A 65 -4.91 -10.52 9.57
C ALA A 65 -4.74 -9.21 8.81
N ARG A 66 -3.83 -9.17 7.86
CA ARG A 66 -3.68 -8.02 6.95
C ARG A 66 -4.96 -7.80 6.17
N VAL A 67 -5.33 -6.55 5.96
CA VAL A 67 -6.54 -6.17 5.22
C VAL A 67 -6.20 -5.87 3.78
N ALA A 68 -6.82 -6.59 2.84
CA ALA A 68 -6.68 -6.37 1.41
C ALA A 68 -7.39 -5.08 0.99
N VAL A 69 -6.71 -4.22 0.24
CA VAL A 69 -7.26 -2.98 -0.34
C VAL A 69 -7.01 -3.03 -1.85
N PRO A 70 -8.05 -2.96 -2.70
CA PRO A 70 -7.88 -3.09 -4.13
C PRO A 70 -7.04 -1.94 -4.71
N ARG A 71 -6.15 -2.27 -5.65
CA ARG A 71 -5.35 -1.29 -6.41
C ARG A 71 -6.22 -0.60 -7.47
N SER A 72 -7.16 0.21 -7.00
CA SER A 72 -8.10 0.96 -7.84
C SER A 72 -8.63 2.17 -7.08
N SER A 73 -9.40 3.02 -7.75
CA SER A 73 -10.09 4.16 -7.11
C SER A 73 -11.08 3.74 -6.01
N ALA A 74 -11.50 2.48 -5.97
CA ALA A 74 -12.32 1.94 -4.87
C ALA A 74 -11.51 1.70 -3.59
N GLY A 75 -10.19 1.46 -3.71
CA GLY A 75 -9.30 1.26 -2.56
C GLY A 75 -8.54 2.52 -2.16
N PHE A 76 -8.01 3.25 -3.14
CA PHE A 76 -7.15 4.41 -2.92
C PHE A 76 -7.55 5.60 -3.78
N THR A 77 -7.65 6.76 -3.16
CA THR A 77 -7.84 8.05 -3.84
C THR A 77 -6.48 8.72 -3.99
N CYS A 78 -6.03 8.94 -5.23
CA CYS A 78 -4.83 9.69 -5.56
C CYS A 78 -5.22 11.10 -5.99
N THR A 79 -4.60 12.14 -5.42
CA THR A 79 -4.93 13.55 -5.70
C THR A 79 -3.83 14.21 -6.54
N ALA A 80 -4.16 14.56 -7.77
CA ALA A 80 -3.20 15.09 -8.75
C ALA A 80 -2.54 16.42 -8.33
N SER A 81 -3.25 17.25 -7.56
CA SER A 81 -2.76 18.59 -7.19
C SER A 81 -1.86 18.61 -5.96
N SER A 82 -1.86 17.56 -5.15
CA SER A 82 -1.16 17.56 -3.85
C SER A 82 -0.20 16.40 -3.65
N GLY A 83 -0.12 15.46 -4.59
CA GLY A 83 0.71 14.27 -4.42
C GLY A 83 0.28 13.37 -3.25
N ASN A 84 -0.97 13.45 -2.81
CA ASN A 84 -1.48 12.68 -1.68
C ASN A 84 -2.22 11.43 -2.14
N VAL A 85 -2.05 10.36 -1.36
CA VAL A 85 -2.84 9.13 -1.46
C VAL A 85 -3.60 8.94 -0.15
N ALA A 86 -4.89 8.65 -0.25
CA ALA A 86 -5.75 8.33 0.88
C ALA A 86 -6.50 7.02 0.63
N ASN A 87 -6.88 6.32 1.69
CA ASN A 87 -7.84 5.22 1.57
C ASN A 87 -9.20 5.76 1.11
N ALA A 88 -9.82 5.11 0.15
CA ALA A 88 -11.13 5.53 -0.38
C ALA A 88 -12.28 5.17 0.56
N ALA A 89 -12.09 4.17 1.42
CA ALA A 89 -13.06 3.72 2.42
C ALA A 89 -12.35 3.35 3.72
N ALA A 90 -13.10 3.24 4.81
CA ALA A 90 -12.57 2.80 6.09
C ALA A 90 -11.94 1.40 5.96
N ILE A 91 -10.77 1.21 6.58
CA ILE A 91 -10.07 -0.07 6.64
C ILE A 91 -10.33 -0.67 8.02
N THR A 92 -11.03 -1.79 8.04
CA THR A 92 -11.47 -2.43 9.28
C THR A 92 -10.75 -3.76 9.48
N PHE A 93 -10.11 -3.92 10.61
CA PHE A 93 -9.48 -5.16 11.03
C PHE A 93 -10.46 -6.01 11.84
N GLY A 94 -10.26 -7.32 11.84
CA GLY A 94 -10.98 -8.24 12.71
C GLY A 94 -10.74 -7.95 14.19
N ALA A 95 -11.63 -8.45 15.04
CA ALA A 95 -11.47 -8.32 16.49
C ALA A 95 -10.24 -9.11 16.97
N PHE A 96 -9.38 -8.48 17.76
CA PHE A 96 -8.24 -9.14 18.38
C PHE A 96 -8.71 -10.10 19.49
N THR A 97 -8.05 -11.24 19.60
CA THR A 97 -8.42 -12.28 20.58
C THR A 97 -7.86 -12.00 21.98
N THR A 98 -6.66 -11.50 22.07
CA THR A 98 -5.97 -11.18 23.32
C THR A 98 -5.68 -9.69 23.48
N GLY A 99 -5.73 -8.95 22.39
CA GLY A 99 -5.38 -7.55 22.32
C GLY A 99 -3.89 -7.36 22.03
N ALA A 100 -3.57 -6.24 21.36
CA ALA A 100 -2.21 -5.82 21.10
C ALA A 100 -2.14 -4.28 21.07
N THR A 101 -0.98 -3.73 21.45
CA THR A 101 -0.72 -2.30 21.29
C THR A 101 -0.12 -2.06 19.91
N ILE A 102 -0.88 -1.44 19.03
CA ILE A 102 -0.44 -1.09 17.68
C ILE A 102 0.13 0.32 17.69
N THR A 103 1.35 0.46 17.20
CA THR A 103 2.07 1.73 17.14
C THR A 103 2.30 2.23 15.72
N HIS A 104 2.37 1.32 14.74
CA HIS A 104 2.64 1.62 13.34
C HIS A 104 1.73 0.80 12.42
N PHE A 105 1.56 1.26 11.19
CA PHE A 105 0.98 0.49 10.10
C PHE A 105 1.87 0.58 8.86
N GLY A 106 1.75 -0.37 7.97
CA GLY A 106 2.45 -0.37 6.68
C GLY A 106 1.55 -0.80 5.54
N ILE A 107 1.95 -0.43 4.33
CA ILE A 107 1.32 -0.89 3.10
C ILE A 107 2.26 -1.91 2.47
N VAL A 108 1.81 -3.15 2.37
CA VAL A 108 2.65 -4.27 1.96
C VAL A 108 2.09 -4.97 0.72
N SER A 109 2.95 -5.68 0.01
CA SER A 109 2.62 -6.30 -1.28
C SER A 109 1.95 -7.66 -1.19
N SER A 110 1.88 -8.29 -0.01
CA SER A 110 1.39 -9.67 0.14
C SER A 110 0.42 -9.82 1.30
N ALA A 111 -0.52 -10.77 1.17
CA ALA A 111 -1.51 -11.10 2.19
C ALA A 111 -0.88 -11.66 3.46
N SER A 112 0.30 -12.27 3.37
CA SER A 112 1.04 -12.88 4.47
C SER A 112 2.51 -13.03 4.10
N GLY A 113 3.35 -13.38 5.07
CA GLY A 113 4.77 -13.59 4.86
C GLY A 113 5.57 -12.31 4.69
N ALA A 114 6.84 -12.47 4.29
CA ALA A 114 7.83 -11.41 4.34
C ALA A 114 7.68 -10.31 3.27
N GLY A 115 6.78 -10.38 2.34
CA GLY A 115 6.52 -9.36 1.29
C GLY A 115 7.29 -8.04 1.38
N THR A 116 7.15 -7.18 0.41
CA THR A 116 7.76 -5.84 0.43
C THR A 116 6.88 -4.87 1.23
N LEU A 117 7.51 -4.02 2.03
CA LEU A 117 6.87 -2.88 2.71
C LEU A 117 6.65 -1.75 1.71
#